data_dadf2a005647599a052d55648059953d
#
_entry.id   dadf2a005647599a052d55648059953d
#
_cell.length_a   1.000
_cell.length_b   1.000
_cell.length_c   1.000
_cell.angle_alpha   90.00
_cell.angle_beta   90.00
_cell.angle_gamma   90.00
#
_symmetry.space_group_name_H-M   'P 1'
#
loop_
_entity.id
_entity.type
_entity.pdbx_description
1 polymer ?
#
loop_
_entity_poly.entity_id
_entity_poly.type
_entity_poly.pdbx_seq_one_letter_code
_entity_poly.pdbx_strand_id
1 'polypeptide(L)'
;LSEAKGAVQHLLAQCYARRDQAALISFRGTTADILLPPTRSLTRVRRQLARMPGGGGTPLAAGISMAEETADQAARRGDTPVIVFLTDGQANVTRDGVGERSRAEKDAHASAQRLAKHGFASVVIDTSPRPQIRAQRLAQELGARYVPLPSADPARVAQAVQAATR
;
A
#
# COMPACT_ATOMS: atom_id res chain seq x y z
N LEU A 1 2.34 8.97 -10.58
CA LEU A 1 2.40 9.26 -9.13
C LEU A 1 1.43 10.38 -8.71
N SER A 2 1.22 11.42 -9.54
CA SER A 2 0.28 12.52 -9.22
C SER A 2 -1.17 12.04 -9.13
N GLU A 3 -1.60 11.20 -10.05
CA GLU A 3 -2.95 10.60 -10.04
C GLU A 3 -3.17 9.69 -8.84
N ALA A 4 -2.15 8.90 -8.48
CA ALA A 4 -2.18 8.08 -7.28
C ALA A 4 -2.34 8.93 -6.01
N LYS A 5 -1.63 10.04 -5.93
CA LYS A 5 -1.76 10.98 -4.80
C LYS A 5 -3.17 11.56 -4.70
N GLY A 6 -3.79 11.92 -5.84
CA GLY A 6 -5.16 12.41 -5.88
C GLY A 6 -6.18 11.38 -5.36
N ALA A 7 -6.06 10.14 -5.80
CA ALA A 7 -6.91 9.03 -5.34
C ALA A 7 -6.78 8.81 -3.83
N VAL A 8 -5.55 8.84 -3.31
CA VAL A 8 -5.29 8.70 -1.86
C VAL A 8 -5.84 9.88 -1.07
N GLN A 9 -5.72 11.11 -1.57
CA GLN A 9 -6.29 12.28 -0.90
C GLN A 9 -7.80 12.18 -0.75
N HIS A 10 -8.50 11.67 -1.77
CA HIS A 10 -9.94 11.45 -1.71
C HIS A 10 -10.31 10.38 -0.66
N LEU A 11 -9.56 9.28 -0.64
CA LEU A 11 -9.71 8.22 0.36
C LEU A 11 -9.50 8.75 1.78
N LEU A 12 -8.48 9.57 1.99
CA LEU A 12 -8.17 10.17 3.29
C LEU A 12 -9.28 11.13 3.77
N ALA A 13 -9.92 11.84 2.84
CA ALA A 13 -11.06 12.69 3.20
C ALA A 13 -12.23 11.87 3.76
N GLN A 14 -12.47 10.66 3.22
CA GLN A 14 -13.48 9.74 3.75
C GLN A 14 -13.09 9.15 5.11
N CYS A 15 -11.80 8.80 5.29
CA CYS A 15 -11.28 8.37 6.58
C CYS A 15 -11.49 9.42 7.67
N TYR A 16 -11.25 10.69 7.35
CA TYR A 16 -11.50 11.80 8.27
C TYR A 16 -12.97 11.91 8.67
N ALA A 17 -13.89 11.82 7.71
CA ALA A 17 -15.33 11.88 7.97
C ALA A 17 -15.79 10.76 8.91
N ARG A 18 -15.15 9.59 8.88
CA ARG A 18 -15.43 8.44 9.76
C ARG A 18 -14.62 8.42 11.05
N ARG A 19 -13.75 9.41 11.27
CA ARG A 19 -12.78 9.47 12.38
C ARG A 19 -11.81 8.28 12.43
N ASP A 20 -11.50 7.69 11.27
CA ASP A 20 -10.51 6.64 11.14
C ASP A 20 -9.10 7.20 11.37
N GLN A 21 -8.17 6.32 11.71
CA GLN A 21 -6.74 6.62 11.73
C GLN A 21 -6.13 6.21 10.40
N ALA A 22 -5.08 6.92 9.98
CA ALA A 22 -4.26 6.57 8.83
C ALA A 22 -2.78 6.53 9.22
N ALA A 23 -2.08 5.52 8.75
CA ALA A 23 -0.62 5.43 8.81
C ALA A 23 -0.06 5.55 7.39
N LEU A 24 1.16 6.04 7.26
CA LEU A 24 1.85 6.16 5.98
C LEU A 24 3.19 5.43 6.04
N ILE A 25 3.35 4.47 5.15
CA ILE A 25 4.57 3.68 5.00
C ILE A 25 5.14 3.97 3.61
N SER A 26 6.42 4.28 3.55
CA SER A 26 7.17 4.38 2.31
C SER A 26 8.08 3.16 2.16
N PHE A 27 8.17 2.60 0.95
CA PHE A 27 9.17 1.60 0.60
C PHE A 27 9.90 2.06 -0.66
N ARG A 28 11.08 2.58 -0.47
CA ARG A 28 11.88 3.25 -1.50
C ARG A 28 13.37 3.10 -1.21
N GLY A 29 14.19 3.14 -2.25
CA GLY A 29 15.62 2.93 -2.08
C GLY A 29 15.89 1.48 -1.71
N THR A 30 16.36 1.24 -0.51
CA THR A 30 16.72 -0.10 0.00
C THR A 30 15.88 -0.55 1.19
N THR A 31 15.04 0.33 1.75
CA THR A 31 14.30 0.09 3.00
C THR A 31 12.84 0.51 2.91
N ALA A 32 12.05 0.07 3.88
CA ALA A 32 10.73 0.61 4.16
C ALA A 32 10.76 1.39 5.47
N ASP A 33 10.01 2.50 5.53
CA ASP A 33 9.98 3.39 6.67
C ASP A 33 8.56 3.83 6.99
N ILE A 34 8.22 3.89 8.29
CA ILE A 34 6.97 4.50 8.74
C ILE A 34 7.17 6.02 8.73
N LEU A 35 6.58 6.70 7.76
CA LEU A 35 6.61 8.16 7.66
C LEU A 35 5.66 8.83 8.64
N LEU A 36 4.53 8.20 8.91
CA LEU A 36 3.57 8.58 9.94
C LEU A 36 3.02 7.34 10.62
N PRO A 37 3.12 7.23 11.95
CA PRO A 37 2.37 6.23 12.70
C PRO A 37 0.87 6.55 12.63
N PRO A 38 -0.01 5.62 13.03
CA PRO A 38 -1.45 5.83 13.00
C PRO A 38 -1.86 7.16 13.63
N THR A 39 -2.55 8.00 12.88
CA THR A 39 -2.96 9.34 13.27
C THR A 39 -4.34 9.69 12.71
N ARG A 40 -5.08 10.53 13.42
CA ARG A 40 -6.33 11.14 12.94
C ARG A 40 -6.09 12.49 12.24
N SER A 41 -4.85 12.98 12.21
CA SER A 41 -4.51 14.26 11.59
C SER A 41 -4.36 14.12 10.08
N LEU A 42 -5.44 14.32 9.36
CA LEU A 42 -5.45 14.33 7.90
C LEU A 42 -4.45 15.35 7.31
N THR A 43 -4.28 16.49 7.95
CA THR A 43 -3.32 17.52 7.53
C THR A 43 -1.90 17.00 7.54
N ARG A 44 -1.51 16.22 8.57
CA ARG A 44 -0.19 15.61 8.64
C ARG A 44 0.00 14.58 7.53
N VAL A 45 -0.99 13.72 7.30
CA VAL A 45 -0.93 12.70 6.25
C VAL A 45 -0.80 13.35 4.86
N ARG A 46 -1.63 14.35 4.55
CA ARG A 46 -1.57 15.07 3.27
C ARG A 46 -0.22 15.75 3.06
N ARG A 47 0.31 16.41 4.08
CA ARG A 47 1.61 17.08 4.01
C ARG A 47 2.73 16.08 3.73
N GLN A 48 2.73 14.96 4.40
CA GLN A 48 3.74 13.93 4.22
C GLN A 48 3.64 13.28 2.83
N LEU A 49 2.43 12.95 2.39
CA LEU A 49 2.18 12.40 1.07
C LEU A 49 2.65 13.33 -0.06
N ALA A 50 2.40 14.63 0.08
CA ALA A 50 2.83 15.64 -0.90
C ALA A 50 4.37 15.72 -1.02
N ARG A 51 5.09 15.47 0.06
CA ARG A 51 6.55 15.52 0.12
C ARG A 51 7.24 14.23 -0.33
N MET A 52 6.48 13.14 -0.53
CA MET A 52 7.08 11.88 -0.94
C MET A 52 7.72 12.01 -2.32
N PRO A 53 9.02 11.77 -2.44
CA PRO A 53 9.69 11.79 -3.73
C PRO A 53 9.35 10.52 -4.52
N GLY A 54 9.35 10.62 -5.84
CA GLY A 54 9.27 9.47 -6.73
C GLY A 54 10.64 8.89 -7.08
N GLY A 55 10.65 7.69 -7.67
CA GLY A 55 11.85 7.02 -8.19
C GLY A 55 12.68 6.31 -7.12
N GLY A 56 13.77 5.68 -7.57
CA GLY A 56 14.65 4.86 -6.74
C GLY A 56 14.32 3.37 -6.78
N GLY A 57 14.98 2.60 -5.95
CA GLY A 57 14.72 1.17 -5.80
C GLY A 57 13.34 0.90 -5.20
N THR A 58 12.86 -0.33 -5.38
CA THR A 58 11.54 -0.76 -4.88
C THR A 58 11.69 -1.98 -3.98
N PRO A 59 11.90 -1.79 -2.67
CA PRO A 59 11.95 -2.86 -1.67
C PRO A 59 10.53 -3.31 -1.27
N LEU A 60 9.80 -3.90 -2.21
CA LEU A 60 8.40 -4.28 -2.05
C LEU A 60 8.19 -5.24 -0.88
N ALA A 61 9.07 -6.23 -0.72
CA ALA A 61 9.01 -7.19 0.39
C ALA A 61 9.08 -6.50 1.75
N ALA A 62 9.99 -5.53 1.89
CA ALA A 62 10.12 -4.75 3.12
C ALA A 62 8.87 -3.89 3.38
N GLY A 63 8.30 -3.29 2.33
CA GLY A 63 7.06 -2.53 2.41
C GLY A 63 5.88 -3.40 2.87
N ILE A 64 5.70 -4.58 2.29
CA ILE A 64 4.66 -5.54 2.68
C ILE A 64 4.84 -5.99 4.14
N SER A 65 6.07 -6.31 4.55
CA SER A 65 6.35 -6.74 5.92
C SER A 65 6.06 -5.65 6.94
N MET A 66 6.41 -4.41 6.63
CA MET A 66 6.11 -3.26 7.51
C MET A 66 4.60 -2.98 7.60
N ALA A 67 3.88 -3.11 6.50
CA ALA A 67 2.42 -3.02 6.48
C ALA A 67 1.78 -4.12 7.35
N GLU A 68 2.29 -5.35 7.25
CA GLU A 68 1.87 -6.49 8.06
C GLU A 68 2.01 -6.19 9.56
N GLU A 69 3.19 -5.76 9.99
CA GLU A 69 3.46 -5.42 11.39
C GLU A 69 2.57 -4.28 11.90
N THR A 70 2.42 -3.22 11.10
CA THR A 70 1.58 -2.07 11.46
C THR A 70 0.12 -2.47 11.59
N ALA A 71 -0.40 -3.27 10.66
CA ALA A 71 -1.77 -3.76 10.67
C ALA A 71 -2.02 -4.73 11.84
N ASP A 72 -1.09 -5.64 12.11
CA ASP A 72 -1.19 -6.58 13.22
C ASP A 72 -1.23 -5.85 14.58
N GLN A 73 -0.39 -4.83 14.76
CA GLN A 73 -0.42 -3.99 15.95
C GLN A 73 -1.75 -3.25 16.11
N ALA A 74 -2.31 -2.73 15.01
CA ALA A 74 -3.62 -2.07 15.03
C ALA A 74 -4.73 -3.06 15.39
N ALA A 75 -4.73 -4.25 14.80
CA ALA A 75 -5.70 -5.31 15.11
C ALA A 75 -5.66 -5.74 16.58
N ARG A 76 -4.47 -5.85 17.15
CA ARG A 76 -4.28 -6.17 18.57
C ARG A 76 -4.84 -5.10 19.52
N ARG A 77 -4.94 -3.86 19.06
CA ARG A 77 -5.59 -2.76 19.81
C ARG A 77 -7.12 -2.72 19.63
N GLY A 78 -7.67 -3.63 18.82
CA GLY A 78 -9.09 -3.71 18.53
C GLY A 78 -9.52 -2.89 17.30
N ASP A 79 -8.57 -2.34 16.53
CA ASP A 79 -8.87 -1.66 15.28
C ASP A 79 -9.10 -2.68 14.13
N THR A 80 -9.77 -2.25 13.08
CA THR A 80 -9.96 -3.03 11.85
C THR A 80 -9.08 -2.45 10.75
N PRO A 81 -7.87 -3.01 10.51
CA PRO A 81 -6.96 -2.47 9.52
C PRO A 81 -7.44 -2.74 8.10
N VAL A 82 -7.22 -1.75 7.23
CA VAL A 82 -7.32 -1.87 5.78
C VAL A 82 -5.99 -1.41 5.20
N ILE A 83 -5.39 -2.23 4.34
CA ILE A 83 -4.10 -1.94 3.73
C ILE A 83 -4.30 -1.52 2.28
N VAL A 84 -3.77 -0.36 1.92
CA VAL A 84 -3.83 0.16 0.55
C VAL A 84 -2.40 0.25 0.01
N PHE A 85 -2.09 -0.57 -0.99
CA PHE A 85 -0.83 -0.55 -1.69
C PHE A 85 -0.92 0.32 -2.94
N LEU A 86 0.00 1.28 -3.07
CA LEU A 86 0.18 2.07 -4.29
C LEU A 86 1.48 1.60 -4.95
N THR A 87 1.37 0.77 -5.97
CA THR A 87 2.52 0.11 -6.59
C THR A 87 2.20 -0.35 -8.00
N ASP A 88 3.22 -0.49 -8.84
CA ASP A 88 3.13 -1.16 -10.14
C ASP A 88 3.44 -2.66 -10.05
N GLY A 89 3.62 -3.18 -8.83
CA GLY A 89 3.97 -4.57 -8.57
C GLY A 89 5.43 -4.90 -8.81
N GLN A 90 6.27 -3.92 -9.15
CA GLN A 90 7.70 -4.14 -9.34
C GLN A 90 8.40 -4.36 -8.01
N ALA A 91 9.31 -5.34 -7.97
CA ALA A 91 10.25 -5.56 -6.88
C ALA A 91 11.64 -5.70 -7.47
N ASN A 92 12.58 -4.87 -7.05
CA ASN A 92 13.97 -4.90 -7.53
C ASN A 92 15.01 -4.78 -6.42
N VAL A 93 14.57 -4.66 -5.19
CA VAL A 93 15.41 -4.66 -3.99
C VAL A 93 14.92 -5.76 -3.06
N THR A 94 15.84 -6.63 -2.65
CA THR A 94 15.56 -7.75 -1.74
C THR A 94 15.20 -7.26 -0.33
N ARG A 95 14.70 -8.16 0.51
CA ARG A 95 14.37 -7.83 1.90
C ARG A 95 15.56 -7.30 2.69
N ASP A 96 16.75 -7.78 2.40
CA ASP A 96 18.01 -7.34 3.04
C ASP A 96 18.67 -6.13 2.35
N GLY A 97 17.98 -5.50 1.40
CA GLY A 97 18.40 -4.24 0.79
C GLY A 97 19.35 -4.38 -0.41
N VAL A 98 19.48 -5.56 -0.98
CA VAL A 98 20.32 -5.82 -2.16
C VAL A 98 19.53 -5.63 -3.45
N GLY A 99 20.12 -4.98 -4.45
CA GLY A 99 19.54 -4.78 -5.77
C GLY A 99 19.61 -6.04 -6.63
N GLU A 100 18.79 -7.04 -6.36
CA GLU A 100 18.69 -8.29 -7.10
C GLU A 100 17.23 -8.63 -7.41
N ARG A 101 16.82 -8.43 -8.65
CA ARG A 101 15.42 -8.50 -9.07
C ARG A 101 14.77 -9.86 -8.83
N SER A 102 15.40 -10.95 -9.26
CA SER A 102 14.81 -12.29 -9.14
C SER A 102 14.56 -12.68 -7.69
N ARG A 103 15.51 -12.39 -6.81
CA ARG A 103 15.40 -12.63 -5.39
C ARG A 103 14.40 -11.66 -4.73
N ALA A 104 14.38 -10.40 -5.17
CA ALA A 104 13.41 -9.40 -4.70
C ALA A 104 11.96 -9.82 -5.01
N GLU A 105 11.70 -10.37 -6.19
CA GLU A 105 10.38 -10.87 -6.56
C GLU A 105 9.96 -12.08 -5.70
N LYS A 106 10.88 -13.00 -5.39
CA LYS A 106 10.63 -14.12 -4.47
C LYS A 106 10.36 -13.65 -3.04
N ASP A 107 11.13 -12.69 -2.56
CA ASP A 107 10.95 -12.10 -1.24
C ASP A 107 9.57 -11.40 -1.13
N ALA A 108 9.18 -10.66 -2.17
CA ALA A 108 7.88 -10.00 -2.23
C ALA A 108 6.73 -11.01 -2.23
N HIS A 109 6.84 -12.08 -3.02
CA HIS A 109 5.87 -13.17 -3.06
C HIS A 109 5.70 -13.83 -1.68
N ALA A 110 6.79 -14.17 -1.02
CA ALA A 110 6.76 -14.77 0.32
C ALA A 110 6.12 -13.83 1.36
N SER A 111 6.43 -12.53 1.30
CA SER A 111 5.84 -11.52 2.19
C SER A 111 4.34 -11.36 1.92
N ALA A 112 3.91 -11.34 0.66
CA ALA A 112 2.51 -11.23 0.28
C ALA A 112 1.69 -12.43 0.77
N GLN A 113 2.21 -13.64 0.61
CA GLN A 113 1.56 -14.86 1.11
C GLN A 113 1.44 -14.86 2.64
N ARG A 114 2.45 -14.37 3.33
CA ARG A 114 2.42 -14.28 4.80
C ARG A 114 1.36 -13.27 5.26
N LEU A 115 1.32 -12.08 4.64
CA LEU A 115 0.30 -11.07 4.94
C LEU A 115 -1.11 -11.59 4.65
N ALA A 116 -1.32 -12.30 3.55
CA ALA A 116 -2.61 -12.87 3.18
C ALA A 116 -3.21 -13.79 4.25
N LYS A 117 -2.37 -14.49 5.02
CA LYS A 117 -2.81 -15.38 6.10
C LYS A 117 -3.50 -14.64 7.25
N HIS A 118 -3.23 -13.35 7.44
CA HIS A 118 -3.91 -12.54 8.45
C HIS A 118 -5.37 -12.23 8.08
N GLY A 119 -5.74 -12.30 6.80
CA GLY A 119 -7.08 -11.99 6.33
C GLY A 119 -7.44 -10.51 6.41
N PHE A 120 -6.48 -9.59 6.54
CA PHE A 120 -6.74 -8.16 6.53
C PHE A 120 -7.28 -7.72 5.16
N ALA A 121 -8.29 -6.83 5.18
CA ALA A 121 -8.78 -6.21 3.96
C ALA A 121 -7.65 -5.44 3.26
N SER A 122 -7.45 -5.68 1.97
CA SER A 122 -6.36 -5.09 1.21
C SER A 122 -6.81 -4.68 -0.20
N VAL A 123 -6.22 -3.61 -0.69
CA VAL A 123 -6.42 -3.07 -2.04
C VAL A 123 -5.06 -2.79 -2.67
N VAL A 124 -4.85 -3.21 -3.91
CA VAL A 124 -3.70 -2.83 -4.72
C VAL A 124 -4.15 -1.84 -5.78
N ILE A 125 -3.65 -0.62 -5.70
CA ILE A 125 -3.83 0.43 -6.69
C ILE A 125 -2.61 0.40 -7.61
N ASP A 126 -2.82 -0.03 -8.85
CA ASP A 126 -1.77 -0.08 -9.87
C ASP A 126 -1.44 1.33 -10.36
N THR A 127 -0.24 1.80 -10.05
CA THR A 127 0.24 3.14 -10.40
C THR A 127 0.84 3.23 -11.80
N SER A 128 0.82 2.14 -12.57
CA SER A 128 1.35 2.08 -13.92
C SER A 128 0.49 2.90 -14.89
N PRO A 129 1.10 3.49 -15.94
CA PRO A 129 0.35 4.14 -17.03
C PRO A 129 -0.55 3.15 -17.79
N ARG A 130 -0.20 1.87 -17.78
CA ARG A 130 -0.98 0.77 -18.34
C ARG A 130 -1.03 -0.37 -17.32
N PRO A 131 -2.18 -1.07 -17.18
CA PRO A 131 -2.32 -2.18 -16.25
C PRO A 131 -1.19 -3.20 -16.39
N GLN A 132 -0.56 -3.56 -15.28
CA GLN A 132 0.58 -4.47 -15.26
C GLN A 132 0.18 -5.82 -14.65
N ILE A 133 0.62 -6.89 -15.31
CA ILE A 133 0.38 -8.25 -14.82
C ILE A 133 1.01 -8.49 -13.44
N ARG A 134 2.11 -7.81 -13.14
CA ARG A 134 2.79 -7.89 -11.84
C ARG A 134 1.94 -7.35 -10.70
N ALA A 135 1.26 -6.22 -10.91
CA ALA A 135 0.37 -5.63 -9.92
C ALA A 135 -0.89 -6.49 -9.72
N GLN A 136 -1.43 -7.07 -10.78
CA GLN A 136 -2.55 -8.02 -10.71
C GLN A 136 -2.17 -9.27 -9.93
N ARG A 137 -0.97 -9.84 -10.21
CA ARG A 137 -0.45 -11.01 -9.51
C ARG A 137 -0.23 -10.71 -8.02
N LEU A 138 0.34 -9.56 -7.70
CA LEU A 138 0.50 -9.13 -6.32
C LEU A 138 -0.84 -9.06 -5.59
N ALA A 139 -1.87 -8.50 -6.23
CA ALA A 139 -3.21 -8.45 -5.65
C ALA A 139 -3.78 -9.85 -5.38
N GLN A 140 -3.59 -10.79 -6.31
CA GLN A 140 -3.99 -12.19 -6.12
C GLN A 140 -3.27 -12.84 -4.94
N GLU A 141 -1.96 -12.66 -4.84
CA GLU A 141 -1.12 -13.22 -3.77
C GLU A 141 -1.49 -12.65 -2.39
N LEU A 142 -1.88 -11.39 -2.34
CA LEU A 142 -2.35 -10.70 -1.12
C LEU A 142 -3.81 -11.03 -0.77
N GLY A 143 -4.57 -11.64 -1.67
CA GLY A 143 -6.02 -11.71 -1.54
C GLY A 143 -6.68 -10.33 -1.60
N ALA A 144 -6.06 -9.37 -2.28
CA ALA A 144 -6.45 -7.98 -2.36
C ALA A 144 -7.32 -7.67 -3.59
N ARG A 145 -8.11 -6.61 -3.51
CA ARG A 145 -8.77 -6.04 -4.69
C ARG A 145 -7.74 -5.31 -5.56
N TYR A 146 -7.84 -5.51 -6.86
CA TYR A 146 -7.01 -4.83 -7.84
C TYR A 146 -7.77 -3.65 -8.47
N VAL A 147 -7.12 -2.48 -8.50
CA VAL A 147 -7.67 -1.24 -9.09
C VAL A 147 -6.60 -0.61 -9.99
N PRO A 148 -6.78 -0.62 -11.33
CA PRO A 148 -5.88 0.08 -12.25
C PRO A 148 -6.16 1.59 -12.24
N LEU A 149 -5.13 2.41 -12.08
CA LEU A 149 -5.24 3.87 -11.95
C LEU A 149 -5.79 4.60 -13.19
N PRO A 150 -5.40 4.26 -14.43
CA PRO A 150 -5.93 4.96 -15.60
C PRO A 150 -7.44 4.86 -15.76
N SER A 151 -8.05 3.86 -15.11
CA SER A 151 -9.50 3.64 -15.07
C SER A 151 -10.09 3.99 -13.70
N ALA A 152 -9.26 4.40 -12.75
CA ALA A 152 -9.66 4.67 -11.39
C ALA A 152 -9.96 6.17 -11.21
N ASP A 153 -11.20 6.51 -11.49
CA ASP A 153 -11.84 7.63 -10.85
C ASP A 153 -11.61 7.53 -9.31
N PRO A 154 -11.26 8.62 -8.61
CA PRO A 154 -11.12 8.63 -7.15
C PRO A 154 -12.28 7.98 -6.41
N ALA A 155 -13.51 8.09 -6.95
CA ALA A 155 -14.69 7.42 -6.42
C ALA A 155 -14.59 5.89 -6.48
N ARG A 156 -14.02 5.31 -7.53
CA ARG A 156 -13.83 3.86 -7.66
C ARG A 156 -12.82 3.31 -6.67
N VAL A 157 -11.75 4.04 -6.42
CA VAL A 157 -10.76 3.67 -5.39
C VAL A 157 -11.42 3.65 -4.01
N ALA A 158 -12.17 4.68 -3.68
CA ALA A 158 -12.92 4.77 -2.44
C ALA A 158 -13.93 3.63 -2.28
N GLN A 159 -14.67 3.30 -3.35
CA GLN A 159 -15.61 2.17 -3.37
C GLN A 159 -14.89 0.83 -3.16
N ALA A 160 -13.72 0.63 -3.80
CA ALA A 160 -12.94 -0.59 -3.64
C ALA A 160 -12.48 -0.78 -2.19
N VAL A 161 -12.01 0.28 -1.54
CA VAL A 161 -11.62 0.26 -0.14
C VAL A 161 -12.82 0.00 0.77
N GLN A 162 -13.94 0.68 0.56
CA GLN A 162 -15.17 0.46 1.31
C GLN A 162 -15.70 -0.98 1.17
N ALA A 163 -15.64 -1.53 -0.03
CA ALA A 163 -16.09 -2.90 -0.27
C ALA A 163 -15.14 -3.94 0.33
N ALA A 164 -13.85 -3.62 0.48
CA ALA A 164 -12.87 -4.46 1.17
C ALA A 164 -13.08 -4.49 2.70
N THR A 165 -13.75 -3.48 3.28
CA THR A 165 -14.04 -3.37 4.71
C THR A 165 -15.37 -4.01 5.13
N ARG A 166 -16.15 -4.53 4.21
CA ARG A 166 -17.38 -5.29 4.45
C ARG A 166 -17.08 -6.78 4.44
#